data_918e86df156bf7c293e701edd18c657d
#
_entry.id   918e86df156bf7c293e701edd18c657d
#
_cell.length_a   1.000
_cell.length_b   1.000
_cell.length_c   1.000
_cell.angle_alpha   90.00
_cell.angle_beta   90.00
_cell.angle_gamma   90.00
#
_symmetry.space_group_name_H-M   'P 1'
#
loop_
_entity.id
_entity.type
_entity.pdbx_description
1 polymer ?
#
loop_
_entity_poly.entity_id
_entity_poly.type
_entity_poly.pdbx_seq_one_letter_code
_entity_poly.pdbx_strand_id
1 'polypeptide(L)'
;MLMPKRTKFRKMQKGRVTGLAHRGSRIAFGDYGIKSLDAGWLTSRQIESARIAMTRYMKRVGKVWIRVFPDKPITKKPAETRMGKGKGSPEYWVAVVKPGRILFEIGGVPEDVAREALRLAIQKLPIQAKFVARPELSPVPIPASQMEMPDDVSTEMDNANTPGTTTDGDS
;
A
#
# COMPACT_ATOMS: atom_id res chain seq x y z
N MET A 1 -7.42 22.01 4.72
CA MET A 1 -7.84 20.65 4.46
C MET A 1 -8.15 20.47 2.98
N LEU A 2 -8.03 19.25 2.46
CA LEU A 2 -8.35 18.94 1.07
C LEU A 2 -9.85 19.13 0.82
N MET A 3 -10.20 20.02 -0.09
CA MET A 3 -11.57 20.25 -0.56
C MET A 3 -11.54 20.92 -1.95
N PRO A 4 -12.58 20.77 -2.77
CA PRO A 4 -12.65 21.45 -4.06
C PRO A 4 -12.70 22.98 -3.89
N LYS A 5 -11.95 23.70 -4.71
CA LYS A 5 -12.00 25.17 -4.74
C LYS A 5 -13.34 25.67 -5.27
N ARG A 6 -13.92 24.98 -6.26
CA ARG A 6 -15.18 25.34 -6.91
C ARG A 6 -15.95 24.08 -7.23
N THR A 7 -17.27 24.09 -7.01
CA THR A 7 -18.18 22.98 -7.32
C THR A 7 -19.36 23.46 -8.11
N LYS A 8 -19.83 22.64 -9.07
CA LYS A 8 -21.04 22.92 -9.83
C LYS A 8 -22.28 22.85 -8.94
N PHE A 9 -22.34 21.85 -8.05
CA PHE A 9 -23.45 21.63 -7.14
C PHE A 9 -22.95 21.52 -5.70
N ARG A 10 -23.57 22.26 -4.80
CA ARG A 10 -23.22 22.28 -3.37
C ARG A 10 -23.64 21.00 -2.62
N LYS A 11 -24.70 20.35 -3.07
CA LYS A 11 -25.25 19.14 -2.46
C LYS A 11 -25.37 18.05 -3.51
N MET A 12 -25.06 16.80 -3.12
CA MET A 12 -25.14 15.62 -3.99
C MET A 12 -25.94 14.52 -3.32
N GLN A 13 -26.49 13.59 -4.11
CA GLN A 13 -27.13 12.39 -3.60
C GLN A 13 -26.12 11.51 -2.88
N LYS A 14 -26.57 10.84 -1.79
CA LYS A 14 -25.70 9.95 -1.00
C LYS A 14 -25.18 8.79 -1.86
N GLY A 15 -26.08 8.11 -2.56
CA GLY A 15 -25.76 6.99 -3.44
C GLY A 15 -25.17 5.77 -2.70
N ARG A 16 -24.98 4.69 -3.44
CA ARG A 16 -24.30 3.46 -3.00
C ARG A 16 -23.01 3.30 -3.79
N VAL A 17 -21.99 2.69 -3.17
CA VAL A 17 -20.72 2.39 -3.84
C VAL A 17 -20.76 0.94 -4.27
N THR A 18 -20.90 0.71 -5.58
CA THR A 18 -20.95 -0.63 -6.17
C THR A 18 -19.91 -0.80 -7.26
N GLY A 19 -19.53 -2.05 -7.56
CA GLY A 19 -18.58 -2.40 -8.60
C GLY A 19 -17.13 -2.17 -8.21
N LEU A 20 -16.22 -2.60 -9.10
CA LEU A 20 -14.77 -2.51 -8.93
C LEU A 20 -14.20 -1.25 -9.57
N ALA A 21 -12.98 -0.87 -9.17
CA ALA A 21 -12.26 0.24 -9.79
C ALA A 21 -11.53 -0.23 -11.05
N HIS A 22 -12.00 0.19 -12.24
CA HIS A 22 -11.33 -0.08 -13.51
C HIS A 22 -10.22 0.93 -13.81
N ARG A 23 -10.34 2.18 -13.31
CA ARG A 23 -9.34 3.25 -13.48
C ARG A 23 -8.66 3.57 -12.15
N GLY A 24 -7.34 3.83 -12.20
CA GLY A 24 -6.53 4.10 -11.00
C GLY A 24 -6.36 2.87 -10.11
N SER A 25 -6.35 1.67 -10.70
CA SER A 25 -6.13 0.37 -10.05
C SER A 25 -4.69 -0.13 -10.13
N ARG A 26 -3.82 0.61 -10.86
CA ARG A 26 -2.39 0.32 -11.02
C ARG A 26 -1.56 1.47 -10.46
N ILE A 27 -0.34 1.14 -10.02
CA ILE A 27 0.67 2.12 -9.63
C ILE A 27 1.13 2.87 -10.89
N ALA A 28 1.22 4.18 -10.82
CA ALA A 28 1.59 5.01 -11.97
C ALA A 28 2.77 5.96 -11.68
N PHE A 29 2.91 6.47 -10.47
CA PHE A 29 3.92 7.48 -10.14
C PHE A 29 5.03 6.94 -9.24
N GLY A 30 4.68 6.13 -8.26
CA GLY A 30 5.61 5.56 -7.28
C GLY A 30 6.02 4.13 -7.61
N ASP A 31 6.79 3.54 -6.72
CA ASP A 31 7.26 2.17 -6.78
C ASP A 31 6.36 1.25 -5.95
N TYR A 32 5.83 1.77 -4.85
CA TYR A 32 4.97 1.07 -3.90
C TYR A 32 3.67 1.83 -3.68
N GLY A 33 2.62 1.14 -3.28
CA GLY A 33 1.34 1.78 -3.01
C GLY A 33 0.39 0.99 -2.12
N ILE A 34 -0.72 1.63 -1.75
CA ILE A 34 -1.83 1.04 -1.03
C ILE A 34 -3.01 0.86 -1.96
N LYS A 35 -3.48 -0.38 -2.09
CA LYS A 35 -4.68 -0.74 -2.86
C LYS A 35 -5.83 -1.07 -1.93
N SER A 36 -6.98 -0.43 -2.13
CA SER A 36 -8.21 -0.71 -1.39
C SER A 36 -8.75 -2.11 -1.71
N LEU A 37 -9.16 -2.85 -0.69
CA LEU A 37 -9.89 -4.11 -0.81
C LEU A 37 -11.40 -3.87 -0.74
N ASP A 38 -11.83 -2.92 0.08
CA ASP A 38 -13.22 -2.61 0.33
C ASP A 38 -13.68 -1.32 -0.35
N ALA A 39 -15.00 -1.20 -0.48
CA ALA A 39 -15.65 0.05 -0.85
C ALA A 39 -15.87 0.92 0.39
N GLY A 40 -15.64 2.23 0.26
CA GLY A 40 -15.89 3.14 1.38
C GLY A 40 -15.73 4.61 1.03
N TRP A 41 -15.90 5.45 2.01
CA TRP A 41 -15.71 6.88 1.91
C TRP A 41 -14.57 7.32 2.81
N LEU A 42 -13.60 8.02 2.24
CA LEU A 42 -12.47 8.59 2.95
C LEU A 42 -12.68 10.08 3.15
N THR A 43 -12.67 10.53 4.39
CA THR A 43 -12.72 11.97 4.69
C THR A 43 -11.36 12.64 4.43
N SER A 44 -11.38 13.94 4.21
CA SER A 44 -10.15 14.74 4.06
C SER A 44 -9.20 14.61 5.26
N ARG A 45 -9.74 14.48 6.48
CA ARG A 45 -8.97 14.29 7.72
C ARG A 45 -8.26 12.94 7.75
N GLN A 46 -8.92 11.87 7.30
CA GLN A 46 -8.33 10.52 7.21
C GLN A 46 -7.22 10.46 6.17
N ILE A 47 -7.42 11.06 4.99
CA ILE A 47 -6.40 11.15 3.95
C ILE A 47 -5.16 11.89 4.48
N GLU A 48 -5.34 13.00 5.16
CA GLU A 48 -4.24 13.78 5.71
C GLU A 48 -3.53 13.05 6.85
N SER A 49 -4.26 12.38 7.75
CA SER A 49 -3.66 11.59 8.83
C SER A 49 -2.80 10.43 8.29
N ALA A 50 -3.24 9.76 7.23
CA ALA A 50 -2.47 8.72 6.56
C ALA A 50 -1.20 9.29 5.91
N ARG A 51 -1.29 10.42 5.21
CA ARG A 51 -0.13 11.12 4.62
C ARG A 51 0.91 11.47 5.69
N ILE A 52 0.46 12.04 6.81
CA ILE A 52 1.35 12.42 7.92
C ILE A 52 2.04 11.19 8.52
N ALA A 53 1.31 10.07 8.70
CA ALA A 53 1.88 8.83 9.22
C ALA A 53 3.01 8.32 8.32
N MET A 54 2.80 8.25 7.01
CA MET A 54 3.82 7.86 6.04
C MET A 54 5.04 8.76 6.08
N THR A 55 4.84 10.06 5.94
CA THR A 55 5.96 11.03 5.88
C THR A 55 6.78 11.08 7.16
N ARG A 56 6.15 10.89 8.32
CA ARG A 56 6.88 10.81 9.61
C ARG A 56 7.76 9.58 9.67
N TYR A 57 7.23 8.41 9.31
CA TYR A 57 8.01 7.18 9.33
C TYR A 57 9.20 7.24 8.37
N MET A 58 9.00 7.72 7.15
CA MET A 58 10.06 7.88 6.15
C MET A 58 11.04 9.03 6.46
N LYS A 59 10.90 9.72 7.60
CA LYS A 59 11.73 10.89 7.95
C LYS A 59 11.79 11.96 6.84
N ARG A 60 10.70 12.08 6.06
CA ARG A 60 10.56 12.96 4.88
C ARG A 60 11.47 12.58 3.69
N VAL A 61 12.10 11.43 3.71
CA VAL A 61 12.81 10.86 2.55
C VAL A 61 11.80 10.27 1.58
N GLY A 62 12.07 10.39 0.27
CA GLY A 62 11.16 9.91 -0.76
C GLY A 62 9.97 10.83 -1.04
N LYS A 63 9.13 10.40 -1.96
CA LYS A 63 7.98 11.17 -2.44
C LYS A 63 6.68 10.40 -2.23
N VAL A 64 5.63 11.11 -1.81
CA VAL A 64 4.29 10.55 -1.60
C VAL A 64 3.32 11.17 -2.59
N TRP A 65 2.52 10.36 -3.27
CA TRP A 65 1.44 10.80 -4.13
C TRP A 65 0.10 10.34 -3.56
N ILE A 66 -0.81 11.28 -3.39
CA ILE A 66 -2.19 11.01 -2.98
C ILE A 66 -3.01 10.80 -4.24
N ARG A 67 -3.55 9.58 -4.45
CA ARG A 67 -4.31 9.20 -5.65
C ARG A 67 -5.83 9.38 -5.50
N VAL A 68 -6.27 9.83 -4.34
CA VAL A 68 -7.68 10.06 -4.01
C VAL A 68 -7.89 11.51 -3.60
N PHE A 69 -9.02 12.08 -4.00
CA PHE A 69 -9.38 13.45 -3.64
C PHE A 69 -10.82 13.49 -3.13
N PRO A 70 -11.11 14.20 -2.01
CA PRO A 70 -12.44 14.31 -1.46
C PRO A 70 -13.26 15.34 -2.24
N ASP A 71 -14.02 14.87 -3.22
CA ASP A 71 -14.83 15.68 -4.14
C ASP A 71 -16.33 15.64 -3.85
N LYS A 72 -16.79 14.67 -3.03
CA LYS A 72 -18.21 14.49 -2.73
C LYS A 72 -18.59 15.17 -1.41
N PRO A 73 -19.54 16.12 -1.42
CA PRO A 73 -20.03 16.77 -0.22
C PRO A 73 -21.00 15.85 0.54
N ILE A 74 -20.81 15.74 1.84
CA ILE A 74 -21.73 15.06 2.75
C ILE A 74 -22.46 16.10 3.58
N THR A 75 -23.80 15.99 3.58
CA THR A 75 -24.67 16.91 4.31
C THR A 75 -25.11 16.29 5.63
N LYS A 76 -25.21 17.09 6.68
CA LYS A 76 -25.74 16.70 7.98
C LYS A 76 -26.74 17.74 8.45
N LYS A 77 -27.78 17.30 9.13
CA LYS A 77 -28.68 18.18 9.87
C LYS A 77 -28.22 18.28 11.31
N PRO A 78 -28.38 19.43 11.97
CA PRO A 78 -28.17 19.53 13.43
C PRO A 78 -29.03 18.51 14.19
N ALA A 79 -28.56 18.04 15.33
CA ALA A 79 -29.23 17.00 16.12
C ALA A 79 -30.65 17.42 16.57
N GLU A 80 -30.84 18.70 16.85
CA GLU A 80 -32.09 19.27 17.36
C GLU A 80 -33.11 19.62 16.27
N THR A 81 -32.74 19.44 14.98
CA THR A 81 -33.64 19.79 13.86
C THR A 81 -34.65 18.68 13.64
N ARG A 82 -35.93 19.05 13.64
CA ARG A 82 -37.03 18.13 13.30
C ARG A 82 -36.94 17.62 11.87
N MET A 83 -37.54 16.46 11.59
CA MET A 83 -37.63 15.89 10.24
C MET A 83 -38.39 16.85 9.30
N GLY A 84 -38.08 16.78 7.98
CA GLY A 84 -38.66 17.64 6.95
C GLY A 84 -37.80 18.87 6.62
N LYS A 85 -38.40 19.86 5.94
CA LYS A 85 -37.78 21.14 5.51
C LYS A 85 -36.48 21.00 4.70
N GLY A 86 -36.34 19.94 3.89
CA GLY A 86 -35.26 19.79 2.91
C GLY A 86 -33.97 19.18 3.44
N LYS A 87 -32.96 19.14 2.58
CA LYS A 87 -31.64 18.53 2.82
C LYS A 87 -30.75 19.45 3.65
N GLY A 88 -30.02 18.89 4.62
CA GLY A 88 -29.06 19.62 5.46
C GLY A 88 -27.97 20.35 4.66
N SER A 89 -27.21 21.21 5.31
CA SER A 89 -26.04 21.87 4.71
C SER A 89 -24.86 20.91 4.56
N PRO A 90 -23.95 21.14 3.60
CA PRO A 90 -22.69 20.41 3.51
C PRO A 90 -21.86 20.62 4.77
N GLU A 91 -21.33 19.53 5.34
CA GLU A 91 -20.51 19.56 6.54
C GLU A 91 -19.05 19.22 6.23
N TYR A 92 -18.82 18.15 5.46
CA TYR A 92 -17.47 17.70 5.11
C TYR A 92 -17.44 17.06 3.73
N TRP A 93 -16.22 16.86 3.23
CA TRP A 93 -15.97 16.27 1.93
C TRP A 93 -15.39 14.88 2.05
N VAL A 94 -15.78 13.96 1.16
CA VAL A 94 -15.29 12.59 1.11
C VAL A 94 -14.87 12.18 -0.28
N ALA A 95 -13.85 11.32 -0.35
CA ALA A 95 -13.48 10.60 -1.55
C ALA A 95 -14.25 9.27 -1.58
N VAL A 96 -14.91 8.98 -2.69
CA VAL A 96 -15.58 7.70 -2.91
C VAL A 96 -14.57 6.70 -3.44
N VAL A 97 -14.31 5.65 -2.68
CA VAL A 97 -13.36 4.59 -3.01
C VAL A 97 -14.12 3.33 -3.38
N LYS A 98 -13.73 2.72 -4.51
CA LYS A 98 -14.18 1.38 -4.92
C LYS A 98 -13.06 0.37 -4.65
N PRO A 99 -13.39 -0.93 -4.44
CA PRO A 99 -12.38 -1.98 -4.32
C PRO A 99 -11.44 -1.98 -5.53
N GLY A 100 -10.16 -2.21 -5.27
CA GLY A 100 -9.12 -2.20 -6.30
C GLY A 100 -8.50 -0.83 -6.59
N ARG A 101 -8.98 0.27 -6.00
CA ARG A 101 -8.41 1.61 -6.19
C ARG A 101 -7.09 1.78 -5.44
N ILE A 102 -6.08 2.36 -6.10
CA ILE A 102 -4.87 2.84 -5.44
C ILE A 102 -5.19 4.13 -4.69
N LEU A 103 -4.80 4.20 -3.42
CA LEU A 103 -5.07 5.33 -2.52
C LEU A 103 -3.88 6.27 -2.40
N PHE A 104 -2.69 5.69 -2.17
CA PHE A 104 -1.43 6.39 -2.02
C PHE A 104 -0.34 5.62 -2.76
N GLU A 105 0.65 6.35 -3.24
CA GLU A 105 1.87 5.78 -3.81
C GLU A 105 3.09 6.42 -3.14
N ILE A 106 4.16 5.65 -3.04
CA ILE A 106 5.45 6.07 -2.49
C ILE A 106 6.54 5.67 -3.47
N GLY A 107 7.56 6.51 -3.62
CA GLY A 107 8.76 6.22 -4.40
C GLY A 107 10.00 6.85 -3.77
N GLY A 108 11.16 6.31 -4.15
CA GLY A 108 12.45 6.80 -3.70
C GLY A 108 12.83 6.35 -2.28
N VAL A 109 12.30 5.22 -1.81
CA VAL A 109 12.63 4.59 -0.53
C VAL A 109 12.77 3.07 -0.69
N PRO A 110 13.57 2.38 0.14
CA PRO A 110 13.65 0.92 0.17
C PRO A 110 12.28 0.28 0.46
N GLU A 111 12.10 -0.97 0.01
CA GLU A 111 10.83 -1.68 0.16
C GLU A 111 10.41 -1.84 1.62
N ASP A 112 11.33 -2.22 2.51
CA ASP A 112 11.03 -2.43 3.94
C ASP A 112 10.48 -1.16 4.59
N VAL A 113 11.11 -0.02 4.30
CA VAL A 113 10.67 1.29 4.79
C VAL A 113 9.32 1.67 4.19
N ALA A 114 9.12 1.43 2.90
CA ALA A 114 7.84 1.70 2.24
C ALA A 114 6.72 0.81 2.79
N ARG A 115 6.98 -0.47 3.00
CA ARG A 115 6.03 -1.45 3.53
C ARG A 115 5.53 -1.04 4.91
N GLU A 116 6.45 -0.67 5.82
CA GLU A 116 6.09 -0.25 7.16
C GLU A 116 5.38 1.12 7.17
N ALA A 117 5.85 2.08 6.39
CA ALA A 117 5.18 3.38 6.24
C ALA A 117 3.73 3.23 5.76
N LEU A 118 3.51 2.38 4.75
CA LEU A 118 2.19 2.11 4.19
C LEU A 118 1.32 1.31 5.18
N ARG A 119 1.89 0.38 5.96
CA ARG A 119 1.18 -0.32 7.03
C ARG A 119 0.63 0.66 8.07
N LEU A 120 1.44 1.62 8.52
CA LEU A 120 1.00 2.65 9.46
C LEU A 120 -0.09 3.55 8.87
N ALA A 121 -0.03 3.83 7.57
CA ALA A 121 -1.08 4.60 6.88
C ALA A 121 -2.40 3.82 6.79
N ILE A 122 -2.37 2.53 6.51
CA ILE A 122 -3.56 1.67 6.46
C ILE A 122 -4.34 1.73 7.78
N GLN A 123 -3.65 1.76 8.93
CA GLN A 123 -4.27 1.86 10.26
C GLN A 123 -5.06 3.18 10.48
N LYS A 124 -4.86 4.20 9.64
CA LYS A 124 -5.60 5.48 9.71
C LYS A 124 -6.82 5.51 8.78
N LEU A 125 -7.05 4.44 8.02
CA LEU A 125 -8.13 4.36 7.06
C LEU A 125 -9.28 3.50 7.59
N PRO A 126 -10.55 3.83 7.27
CA PRO A 126 -11.72 3.07 7.71
C PRO A 126 -12.04 1.87 6.81
N ILE A 127 -11.18 1.59 5.83
CA ILE A 127 -11.36 0.52 4.83
C ILE A 127 -10.14 -0.40 4.85
N GLN A 128 -10.35 -1.66 4.53
CA GLN A 128 -9.26 -2.61 4.37
C GLN A 128 -8.47 -2.28 3.10
N ALA A 129 -7.15 -2.38 3.20
CA ALA A 129 -6.26 -2.11 2.10
C ALA A 129 -5.00 -2.98 2.21
N LYS A 130 -4.34 -3.20 1.07
CA LYS A 130 -3.11 -3.99 1.01
C LYS A 130 -1.98 -3.22 0.37
N PHE A 131 -0.77 -3.58 0.76
CA PHE A 131 0.46 -3.16 0.10
C PHE A 131 0.54 -3.76 -1.31
N VAL A 132 1.02 -2.98 -2.26
CA VAL A 132 1.28 -3.40 -3.65
C VAL A 132 2.58 -2.76 -4.10
N ALA A 133 3.48 -3.55 -4.69
CA ALA A 133 4.64 -3.08 -5.40
C ALA A 133 4.35 -2.96 -6.90
N ARG A 134 5.13 -2.16 -7.61
CA ARG A 134 5.08 -2.11 -9.07
C ARG A 134 5.55 -3.48 -9.62
N PRO A 135 4.88 -4.07 -10.61
CA PRO A 135 5.23 -5.40 -11.12
C PRO A 135 6.70 -5.55 -11.56
N GLU A 136 7.29 -4.48 -12.07
CA GLU A 136 8.70 -4.45 -12.50
C GLU A 136 9.70 -4.57 -11.33
N LEU A 137 9.27 -4.26 -10.10
CA LEU A 137 10.07 -4.36 -8.88
C LEU A 137 9.81 -5.65 -8.10
N SER A 138 8.74 -6.35 -8.44
CA SER A 138 8.47 -7.65 -7.83
C SER A 138 9.44 -8.67 -8.45
N PRO A 139 10.19 -9.45 -7.64
CA PRO A 139 10.97 -10.54 -8.18
C PRO A 139 10.01 -11.45 -8.98
N VAL A 140 10.36 -11.70 -10.24
CA VAL A 140 9.62 -12.66 -11.08
C VAL A 140 9.66 -13.98 -10.32
N PRO A 141 8.51 -14.61 -10.01
CA PRO A 141 8.55 -15.94 -9.41
C PRO A 141 9.26 -16.87 -10.40
N ILE A 142 10.43 -17.38 -10.01
CA ILE A 142 11.17 -18.37 -10.79
C ILE A 142 10.25 -19.59 -10.85
N PRO A 143 9.82 -20.04 -12.06
CA PRO A 143 9.01 -21.23 -12.17
C PRO A 143 9.77 -22.41 -11.57
N ALA A 144 9.06 -23.29 -10.85
CA ALA A 144 9.66 -24.42 -10.15
C ALA A 144 10.53 -25.34 -11.04
N SER A 145 10.33 -25.29 -12.36
CA SER A 145 11.15 -25.98 -13.37
C SER A 145 12.58 -25.44 -13.54
N GLN A 146 12.92 -24.30 -12.93
CA GLN A 146 14.27 -23.71 -12.97
C GLN A 146 14.99 -23.76 -11.60
N MET A 147 14.41 -24.45 -10.62
CA MET A 147 15.06 -24.78 -9.34
C MET A 147 15.79 -26.13 -9.43
N GLU A 148 16.39 -26.45 -10.57
CA GLU A 148 17.40 -27.51 -10.61
C GLU A 148 18.64 -26.98 -9.89
N MET A 149 18.84 -27.45 -8.66
CA MET A 149 20.09 -27.29 -7.95
C MET A 149 21.19 -27.97 -8.78
N PRO A 150 22.33 -27.35 -9.03
CA PRO A 150 23.44 -28.06 -9.63
C PRO A 150 23.91 -29.15 -8.65
N ASP A 151 23.67 -30.42 -9.02
CA ASP A 151 24.14 -31.62 -8.33
C ASP A 151 25.65 -31.84 -8.52
N ASP A 152 26.49 -30.85 -8.26
CA ASP A 152 27.92 -31.00 -8.39
C ASP A 152 28.71 -30.22 -7.30
N VAL A 153 28.53 -30.65 -6.04
CA VAL A 153 29.57 -30.41 -5.01
C VAL A 153 29.55 -31.59 -4.01
N SER A 154 29.80 -32.78 -4.50
CA SER A 154 30.11 -33.90 -3.62
C SER A 154 30.96 -34.92 -4.36
N THR A 155 32.23 -34.63 -4.56
CA THR A 155 33.30 -35.66 -4.74
C THR A 155 34.66 -34.98 -4.93
N GLU A 156 35.21 -34.35 -3.90
CA GLU A 156 36.67 -34.08 -3.81
C GLU A 156 37.08 -33.75 -2.38
N MET A 157 36.80 -34.68 -1.45
CA MET A 157 37.47 -34.66 -0.13
C MET A 157 37.61 -36.06 0.45
N ASP A 158 38.23 -36.96 -0.31
CA ASP A 158 38.75 -38.20 0.29
C ASP A 158 39.98 -38.68 -0.51
N ASN A 159 41.09 -38.00 -0.36
CA ASN A 159 42.42 -38.62 -0.61
C ASN A 159 43.57 -37.70 -0.18
N ALA A 160 43.79 -37.53 1.10
CA ALA A 160 45.10 -37.12 1.62
C ALA A 160 45.14 -37.28 3.13
N ASN A 161 45.29 -38.49 3.63
CA ASN A 161 46.05 -38.71 4.84
C ASN A 161 46.29 -40.22 5.10
N THR A 162 47.33 -40.77 4.50
CA THR A 162 47.96 -42.02 4.97
C THR A 162 49.27 -41.63 5.60
N PRO A 163 49.46 -41.69 6.92
CA PRO A 163 50.82 -41.62 7.50
C PRO A 163 51.44 -42.99 7.44
N GLY A 164 52.56 -43.05 6.71
CA GLY A 164 53.42 -44.23 6.62
C GLY A 164 53.97 -44.62 7.97
N THR A 165 53.83 -45.91 8.22
CA THR A 165 54.48 -46.64 9.26
C THR A 165 55.99 -46.78 8.93
N THR A 166 56.88 -46.28 9.78
CA THR A 166 58.28 -46.66 9.81
C THR A 166 58.54 -47.34 11.12
N THR A 167 58.71 -48.65 11.00
CA THR A 167 59.43 -49.52 11.92
C THR A 167 60.91 -49.31 11.73
N ASP A 168 61.63 -49.13 12.81
CA ASP A 168 63.03 -49.52 13.06
C ASP A 168 63.25 -49.29 14.57
N GLY A 169 63.63 -50.21 15.41
CA GLY A 169 64.65 -51.25 15.32
C GLY A 169 65.81 -50.80 16.14
N ASP A 170 65.97 -51.49 17.25
CA ASP A 170 67.24 -51.91 17.84
C ASP A 170 68.00 -50.94 18.75
N SER A 171 68.30 -51.55 19.88
CA SER A 171 69.37 -51.50 20.87
C SER A 171 69.00 -51.05 22.27
#